data_c6c50e7676579196075080ae0d51425e
#
_entry.id   c6c50e7676579196075080ae0d51425e
#
_cell.length_a   1.000
_cell.length_b   1.000
_cell.length_c   1.000
_cell.angle_alpha   90.00
_cell.angle_beta   90.00
_cell.angle_gamma   90.00
#
_symmetry.space_group_name_H-M   'P 1'
#
loop_
_entity.id
_entity.type
_entity.pdbx_description
1 polymer ?
#
loop_
_entity_poly.entity_id
_entity_poly.type
_entity_poly.pdbx_seq_one_letter_code
_entity_poly.pdbx_strand_id
1 'polypeptide(L)'
;MRRSLRDSIVGFSLAGGLIIFTSFSFWLRGIKLSSKDWFLFANFNNASGLSKKSPVTYRGIIVGSIEDLIFTNESIKAKIVINNPEIILAKPAFAKVVTNSFLGGDVQVAIETSESNLPKNIENATSKLCNKNLIVCEGDTIKGKQLSSLSNITNKINQLLKDSNQENLVEN
;
A
#
# COMPACT_ATOMS: atom_id res chain seq x y z
N MET A 1 -22.18 16.42 58.26
CA MET A 1 -22.81 16.21 56.94
C MET A 1 -22.14 16.92 55.75
N ARG A 2 -21.31 17.95 55.90
CA ARG A 2 -20.69 18.67 54.75
C ARG A 2 -19.41 18.03 54.18
N ARG A 3 -18.73 17.14 54.90
CA ARG A 3 -17.49 16.50 54.44
C ARG A 3 -17.78 15.38 53.44
N SER A 4 -18.78 14.55 53.70
CA SER A 4 -19.12 13.42 52.80
C SER A 4 -19.61 13.86 51.41
N LEU A 5 -20.33 15.00 51.33
CA LEU A 5 -20.74 15.56 50.03
C LEU A 5 -19.56 16.06 49.19
N ARG A 6 -18.55 16.62 49.84
CA ARG A 6 -17.35 17.12 49.17
C ARG A 6 -16.52 15.97 48.58
N ASP A 7 -16.37 14.89 49.35
CA ASP A 7 -15.61 13.70 48.93
C ASP A 7 -16.35 12.98 47.81
N SER A 8 -17.68 12.94 47.81
CA SER A 8 -18.47 12.39 46.71
C SER A 8 -18.37 13.24 45.44
N ILE A 9 -18.36 14.57 45.50
CA ILE A 9 -18.20 15.45 44.35
C ILE A 9 -16.82 15.27 43.72
N VAL A 10 -15.77 15.16 44.53
CA VAL A 10 -14.41 14.91 44.03
C VAL A 10 -14.31 13.55 43.34
N GLY A 11 -14.87 12.48 43.92
CA GLY A 11 -14.91 11.16 43.31
C GLY A 11 -15.67 11.15 41.98
N PHE A 12 -16.81 11.83 41.92
CA PHE A 12 -17.62 11.93 40.71
C PHE A 12 -16.92 12.74 39.58
N SER A 13 -16.22 13.81 39.96
CA SER A 13 -15.43 14.64 39.05
C SER A 13 -14.26 13.85 38.46
N LEU A 14 -13.59 13.04 39.28
CA LEU A 14 -12.45 12.23 38.84
C LEU A 14 -12.90 11.10 37.89
N ALA A 15 -14.00 10.42 38.22
CA ALA A 15 -14.60 9.40 37.38
C ALA A 15 -15.11 9.97 36.04
N GLY A 16 -15.79 11.12 36.08
CA GLY A 16 -16.24 11.83 34.88
C GLY A 16 -15.09 12.27 33.97
N GLY A 17 -14.02 12.79 34.55
CA GLY A 17 -12.80 13.17 33.83
C GLY A 17 -12.15 11.99 33.14
N LEU A 18 -12.11 10.83 33.81
CA LEU A 18 -11.53 9.60 33.21
C LEU A 18 -12.38 9.09 32.04
N ILE A 19 -13.69 9.12 32.15
CA ILE A 19 -14.62 8.72 31.08
C ILE A 19 -14.46 9.64 29.86
N ILE A 20 -14.42 10.97 30.10
CA ILE A 20 -14.25 11.95 29.03
C ILE A 20 -12.86 11.74 28.34
N PHE A 21 -11.81 11.55 29.12
CA PHE A 21 -10.47 11.34 28.59
C PHE A 21 -10.36 10.06 27.76
N THR A 22 -10.92 8.96 28.24
CA THR A 22 -10.92 7.69 27.48
C THR A 22 -11.74 7.80 26.20
N SER A 23 -12.95 8.40 26.27
CA SER A 23 -13.81 8.63 25.11
C SER A 23 -13.13 9.51 24.06
N PHE A 24 -12.46 10.57 24.48
CA PHE A 24 -11.70 11.47 23.62
C PHE A 24 -10.49 10.77 22.96
N SER A 25 -9.79 9.92 23.73
CA SER A 25 -8.68 9.10 23.21
C SER A 25 -9.13 8.10 22.15
N PHE A 26 -10.32 7.50 22.31
CA PHE A 26 -10.91 6.63 21.29
C PHE A 26 -11.31 7.42 20.05
N TRP A 27 -11.87 8.61 20.21
CA TRP A 27 -12.22 9.46 19.07
C TRP A 27 -11.02 9.93 18.27
N LEU A 28 -9.93 10.33 18.94
CA LEU A 28 -8.66 10.72 18.27
C LEU A 28 -8.00 9.59 17.49
N ARG A 29 -8.19 8.35 17.91
CA ARG A 29 -7.64 7.18 17.20
C ARG A 29 -8.36 6.88 15.89
N GLY A 30 -9.42 7.62 15.56
CA GLY A 30 -10.12 7.52 14.29
C GLY A 30 -10.57 6.09 13.98
N ILE A 31 -11.13 5.37 14.97
CA ILE A 31 -11.64 4.03 14.76
C ILE A 31 -12.76 4.13 13.72
N LYS A 32 -12.40 3.85 12.46
CA LYS A 32 -13.37 3.69 11.38
C LYS A 32 -14.14 2.41 11.64
N LEU A 33 -15.33 2.52 12.23
CA LEU A 33 -16.18 1.38 12.57
C LEU A 33 -16.74 0.62 11.35
N SER A 34 -16.50 1.10 10.14
CA SER A 34 -17.08 0.47 8.93
C SER A 34 -16.36 0.93 7.67
N SER A 35 -15.10 0.58 7.51
CA SER A 35 -14.54 0.49 6.17
C SER A 35 -14.69 -0.94 5.70
N LYS A 36 -15.38 -1.17 4.58
CA LYS A 36 -15.34 -2.45 3.89
C LYS A 36 -13.99 -2.56 3.18
N ASP A 37 -12.93 -2.64 4.00
CA ASP A 37 -11.58 -2.83 3.49
C ASP A 37 -11.51 -4.20 2.82
N TRP A 38 -10.80 -4.29 1.73
CA TRP A 38 -10.54 -5.54 1.06
C TRP A 38 -9.04 -5.73 0.87
N PHE A 39 -8.59 -6.95 0.63
CA PHE A 39 -7.18 -7.24 0.54
C PHE A 39 -6.82 -7.98 -0.73
N LEU A 40 -5.57 -7.80 -1.13
CA LEU A 40 -4.93 -8.55 -2.20
C LEU A 40 -3.50 -8.88 -1.79
N PHE A 41 -2.87 -9.76 -2.53
CA PHE A 41 -1.47 -10.11 -2.32
C PHE A 41 -0.61 -9.60 -3.48
N ALA A 42 0.64 -9.23 -3.17
CA ALA A 42 1.64 -8.92 -4.18
C ALA A 42 2.91 -9.75 -3.91
N ASN A 43 3.41 -10.43 -4.93
CA ASN A 43 4.64 -11.21 -4.82
C ASN A 43 5.82 -10.41 -5.37
N PHE A 44 6.82 -10.14 -4.53
CA PHE A 44 8.05 -9.44 -4.89
C PHE A 44 9.24 -10.39 -4.78
N ASN A 45 10.12 -10.38 -5.78
CA ASN A 45 11.42 -11.05 -5.68
C ASN A 45 12.36 -10.28 -4.74
N ASN A 46 12.20 -8.97 -4.69
CA ASN A 46 12.90 -8.09 -3.78
C ASN A 46 11.97 -6.94 -3.37
N ALA A 47 11.81 -6.74 -2.08
CA ALA A 47 10.96 -5.72 -1.48
C ALA A 47 11.80 -4.76 -0.61
N SER A 48 12.98 -4.35 -1.09
CA SER A 48 13.92 -3.51 -0.34
C SER A 48 13.25 -2.28 0.27
N GLY A 49 13.33 -2.16 1.59
CA GLY A 49 12.77 -1.05 2.36
C GLY A 49 11.26 -1.12 2.62
N LEU A 50 10.56 -2.12 2.07
CA LEU A 50 9.13 -2.29 2.34
C LEU A 50 8.93 -2.83 3.77
N SER A 51 7.99 -2.24 4.49
CA SER A 51 7.66 -2.59 5.88
C SER A 51 6.15 -2.65 6.09
N LYS A 52 5.73 -3.20 7.23
CA LYS A 52 4.33 -3.09 7.67
C LYS A 52 3.94 -1.61 7.76
N LYS A 53 2.72 -1.28 7.37
CA LYS A 53 2.15 0.07 7.26
C LYS A 53 2.75 0.94 6.15
N SER A 54 3.69 0.44 5.33
CA SER A 54 4.09 1.17 4.12
C SER A 54 2.87 1.54 3.29
N PRO A 55 2.74 2.80 2.83
CA PRO A 55 1.58 3.25 2.09
C PRO A 55 1.50 2.56 0.72
N VAL A 56 0.27 2.34 0.29
CA VAL A 56 -0.05 1.81 -1.05
C VAL A 56 -0.77 2.88 -1.83
N THR A 57 -0.26 3.18 -3.02
CA THR A 57 -0.83 4.22 -3.89
C THR A 57 -1.37 3.60 -5.17
N TYR A 58 -2.43 4.20 -5.68
CA TYR A 58 -2.99 3.94 -7.00
C TYR A 58 -3.21 5.26 -7.72
N ARG A 59 -2.64 5.42 -8.90
CA ARG A 59 -2.65 6.69 -9.66
C ARG A 59 -2.17 7.89 -8.83
N GLY A 60 -1.18 7.68 -7.94
CA GLY A 60 -0.59 8.75 -7.12
C GLY A 60 -1.36 9.08 -5.82
N ILE A 61 -2.51 8.46 -5.57
CA ILE A 61 -3.31 8.66 -4.35
C ILE A 61 -3.13 7.47 -3.42
N ILE A 62 -2.98 7.72 -2.11
CA ILE A 62 -2.91 6.67 -1.10
C ILE A 62 -4.28 6.01 -0.99
N VAL A 63 -4.32 4.70 -1.27
CA VAL A 63 -5.54 3.89 -1.28
C VAL A 63 -5.55 2.81 -0.21
N GLY A 64 -4.40 2.58 0.44
CA GLY A 64 -4.28 1.53 1.43
C GLY A 64 -2.89 1.45 2.04
N SER A 65 -2.58 0.32 2.64
CA SER A 65 -1.28 0.05 3.28
C SER A 65 -0.93 -1.43 3.25
N ILE A 66 0.35 -1.72 3.50
CA ILE A 66 0.82 -3.09 3.74
C ILE A 66 0.39 -3.51 5.14
N GLU A 67 -0.38 -4.59 5.24
CA GLU A 67 -0.79 -5.18 6.51
C GLU A 67 0.29 -6.14 7.04
N ASP A 68 0.78 -7.02 6.17
CA ASP A 68 1.76 -8.03 6.54
C ASP A 68 2.71 -8.38 5.39
N LEU A 69 3.88 -8.90 5.76
CA LEU A 69 4.92 -9.38 4.86
C LEU A 69 5.26 -10.83 5.22
N ILE A 70 5.00 -11.73 4.29
CA ILE A 70 5.24 -13.16 4.44
C ILE A 70 6.46 -13.52 3.59
N PHE A 71 7.51 -14.00 4.25
CA PHE A 71 8.74 -14.41 3.58
C PHE A 71 8.62 -15.87 3.16
N THR A 72 8.89 -16.14 1.89
CA THR A 72 9.04 -17.48 1.33
C THR A 72 10.48 -17.66 0.87
N ASN A 73 10.90 -18.89 0.54
CA ASN A 73 12.27 -19.17 0.12
C ASN A 73 12.66 -18.42 -1.17
N GLU A 74 11.69 -18.07 -2.01
CA GLU A 74 11.94 -17.51 -3.35
C GLU A 74 11.41 -16.07 -3.51
N SER A 75 10.51 -15.62 -2.63
CA SER A 75 9.82 -14.35 -2.78
C SER A 75 9.30 -13.80 -1.47
N ILE A 76 8.88 -12.55 -1.50
CA ILE A 76 8.20 -11.87 -0.39
C ILE A 76 6.76 -11.63 -0.83
N LYS A 77 5.82 -12.22 -0.11
CA LYS A 77 4.38 -12.02 -0.35
C LYS A 77 3.88 -10.94 0.59
N ALA A 78 3.53 -9.78 0.05
CA ALA A 78 2.95 -8.68 0.79
C ALA A 78 1.43 -8.78 0.78
N LYS A 79 0.79 -8.70 1.97
CA LYS A 79 -0.66 -8.52 2.10
C LYS A 79 -0.96 -7.03 2.08
N ILE A 80 -1.69 -6.60 1.08
CA ILE A 80 -2.08 -5.21 0.85
C ILE A 80 -3.55 -5.07 1.22
N VAL A 81 -3.87 -4.11 2.07
CA VAL A 81 -5.25 -3.74 2.40
C VAL A 81 -5.60 -2.45 1.68
N ILE A 82 -6.72 -2.45 0.98
CA ILE A 82 -7.30 -1.30 0.28
C ILE A 82 -8.49 -0.78 1.07
N ASN A 83 -8.45 0.49 1.46
CA ASN A 83 -9.42 1.10 2.37
C ASN A 83 -10.68 1.63 1.66
N ASN A 84 -10.78 1.42 0.36
CA ASN A 84 -11.94 1.85 -0.43
C ASN A 84 -12.45 0.69 -1.31
N PRO A 85 -13.67 0.18 -1.07
CA PRO A 85 -14.25 -0.92 -1.83
C PRO A 85 -14.64 -0.54 -3.27
N GLU A 86 -14.72 0.75 -3.59
CA GLU A 86 -15.08 1.25 -4.93
C GLU A 86 -13.89 1.23 -5.90
N ILE A 87 -12.67 1.03 -5.38
CA ILE A 87 -11.49 0.96 -6.23
C ILE A 87 -11.49 -0.33 -7.02
N ILE A 88 -11.54 -0.19 -8.33
CA ILE A 88 -11.47 -1.28 -9.30
C ILE A 88 -10.07 -1.27 -9.93
N LEU A 89 -9.35 -2.36 -9.74
CA LEU A 89 -8.02 -2.57 -10.31
C LEU A 89 -8.13 -3.45 -11.56
N ALA A 90 -8.03 -2.85 -12.73
CA ALA A 90 -8.09 -3.57 -14.01
C ALA A 90 -6.87 -4.49 -14.16
N LYS A 91 -7.05 -5.68 -14.73
CA LYS A 91 -5.96 -6.58 -15.12
C LYS A 91 -5.45 -6.26 -16.53
N PRO A 92 -4.14 -6.41 -16.77
CA PRO A 92 -3.10 -6.83 -15.82
C PRO A 92 -2.74 -5.72 -14.82
N ALA A 93 -2.61 -6.10 -13.54
CA ALA A 93 -2.19 -5.22 -12.45
C ALA A 93 -0.84 -5.65 -11.90
N PHE A 94 -0.03 -4.67 -11.52
CA PHE A 94 1.32 -4.89 -10.97
C PHE A 94 1.51 -4.00 -9.73
N ALA A 95 2.22 -4.52 -8.76
CA ALA A 95 2.66 -3.75 -7.60
C ALA A 95 4.14 -3.36 -7.80
N LYS A 96 4.47 -2.08 -7.69
CA LYS A 96 5.83 -1.58 -7.84
C LYS A 96 6.28 -0.91 -6.56
N VAL A 97 7.42 -1.33 -6.03
CA VAL A 97 8.06 -0.66 -4.90
C VAL A 97 8.67 0.64 -5.40
N VAL A 98 8.30 1.77 -4.81
CA VAL A 98 8.81 3.11 -5.17
C VAL A 98 9.26 3.85 -3.91
N THR A 99 10.27 4.70 -4.05
CA THR A 99 10.74 5.58 -3.00
C THR A 99 10.39 7.02 -3.35
N ASN A 100 9.88 7.78 -2.39
CA ASN A 100 9.47 9.16 -2.61
C ASN A 100 10.64 10.15 -2.63
N SER A 101 11.86 9.70 -2.29
CA SER A 101 13.03 10.58 -2.21
C SER A 101 14.30 9.90 -2.68
N PHE A 102 15.15 10.64 -3.37
CA PHE A 102 16.48 10.19 -3.79
C PHE A 102 17.47 10.06 -2.61
N LEU A 103 17.17 10.68 -1.47
CA LEU A 103 18.04 10.72 -0.29
C LEU A 103 17.61 9.77 0.83
N GLY A 104 16.75 8.78 0.52
CA GLY A 104 16.19 7.88 1.51
C GLY A 104 14.91 8.47 2.10
N GLY A 105 13.79 8.07 1.57
CA GLY A 105 12.43 8.44 2.03
C GLY A 105 11.63 7.18 2.29
N ASP A 106 10.40 7.38 2.72
CA ASP A 106 9.47 6.30 2.95
C ASP A 106 9.23 5.51 1.66
N VAL A 107 9.38 4.19 1.80
CA VAL A 107 9.10 3.25 0.71
C VAL A 107 7.61 2.97 0.66
N GLN A 108 7.05 3.07 -0.53
CA GLN A 108 5.64 2.81 -0.80
C GLN A 108 5.47 1.81 -1.93
N VAL A 109 4.28 1.24 -2.03
CA VAL A 109 3.89 0.40 -3.16
C VAL A 109 2.95 1.18 -4.07
N ALA A 110 3.35 1.38 -5.33
CA ALA A 110 2.47 1.90 -6.36
C ALA A 110 1.80 0.74 -7.10
N ILE A 111 0.47 0.74 -7.17
CA ILE A 111 -0.27 -0.19 -8.01
C ILE A 111 -0.41 0.44 -9.39
N GLU A 112 0.08 -0.28 -10.39
CA GLU A 112 -0.03 0.05 -11.80
C GLU A 112 -1.01 -0.92 -12.47
N THR A 113 -1.95 -0.41 -13.22
CA THR A 113 -2.88 -1.21 -14.04
C THR A 113 -2.73 -0.81 -15.49
N SER A 114 -2.96 -1.76 -16.41
CA SER A 114 -3.08 -1.40 -17.82
C SER A 114 -4.37 -0.62 -18.05
N GLU A 115 -4.34 0.33 -18.97
CA GLU A 115 -5.57 0.95 -19.45
C GLU A 115 -6.40 -0.12 -20.14
N SER A 116 -7.53 -0.46 -19.53
CA SER A 116 -8.50 -1.37 -20.12
C SER A 116 -9.85 -0.68 -20.18
N ASN A 117 -10.54 -0.80 -21.31
CA ASN A 117 -11.92 -0.39 -21.43
C ASN A 117 -12.80 -1.36 -20.63
N LEU A 118 -12.96 -1.05 -19.34
CA LEU A 118 -13.82 -1.83 -18.48
C LEU A 118 -15.30 -1.58 -18.83
N PRO A 119 -16.16 -2.60 -18.82
CA PRO A 119 -17.60 -2.44 -18.97
C PRO A 119 -18.14 -1.50 -17.87
N LYS A 120 -19.13 -0.65 -18.20
CA LYS A 120 -19.75 0.30 -17.24
C LYS A 120 -20.39 -0.39 -16.03
N ASN A 121 -20.79 -1.65 -16.15
CA ASN A 121 -21.47 -2.43 -15.10
C ASN A 121 -20.55 -3.52 -14.54
N ILE A 122 -19.30 -3.18 -14.22
CA ILE A 122 -18.42 -4.17 -13.60
C ILE A 122 -18.66 -4.21 -12.09
N GLU A 123 -18.73 -5.45 -11.57
CA GLU A 123 -18.86 -5.68 -10.13
C GLU A 123 -17.60 -5.31 -9.36
N ASN A 124 -17.74 -4.92 -8.09
CA ASN A 124 -16.62 -4.54 -7.23
C ASN A 124 -15.73 -5.74 -6.88
N ALA A 125 -14.50 -5.46 -6.46
CA ALA A 125 -13.51 -6.47 -6.06
C ALA A 125 -14.00 -7.42 -4.94
N THR A 126 -14.90 -6.93 -4.07
CA THR A 126 -15.48 -7.67 -2.93
C THR A 126 -16.74 -8.47 -3.29
N SER A 127 -17.25 -8.33 -4.52
CA SER A 127 -18.46 -9.03 -4.97
C SER A 127 -18.18 -10.51 -5.17
N LYS A 128 -19.15 -11.37 -4.80
CA LYS A 128 -19.10 -12.81 -5.13
C LYS A 128 -19.10 -13.08 -6.64
N LEU A 129 -19.56 -12.12 -7.43
CA LEU A 129 -19.60 -12.17 -8.89
C LEU A 129 -18.41 -11.44 -9.54
N CYS A 130 -17.36 -11.18 -8.78
CA CYS A 130 -16.16 -10.49 -9.28
C CYS A 130 -15.54 -11.25 -10.47
N ASN A 131 -15.33 -10.55 -11.58
CA ASN A 131 -14.76 -11.13 -12.80
C ASN A 131 -13.22 -11.13 -12.73
N LYS A 132 -12.64 -12.26 -12.31
CA LYS A 132 -11.19 -12.45 -12.17
C LYS A 132 -10.40 -12.28 -13.47
N ASN A 133 -11.02 -12.32 -14.62
CA ASN A 133 -10.32 -12.12 -15.90
C ASN A 133 -10.12 -10.63 -16.21
N LEU A 134 -11.01 -9.78 -15.74
CA LEU A 134 -11.00 -8.34 -16.05
C LEU A 134 -10.41 -7.49 -14.93
N ILE A 135 -10.65 -7.86 -13.67
CA ILE A 135 -10.24 -7.08 -12.50
C ILE A 135 -9.58 -7.96 -11.45
N VAL A 136 -8.88 -7.30 -10.52
CA VAL A 136 -8.33 -7.93 -9.32
C VAL A 136 -9.45 -8.07 -8.30
N CYS A 137 -9.75 -9.30 -7.89
CA CYS A 137 -10.73 -9.60 -6.87
C CYS A 137 -10.08 -9.72 -5.50
N GLU A 138 -10.88 -9.65 -4.44
CA GLU A 138 -10.40 -9.87 -3.07
C GLU A 138 -9.67 -11.21 -2.94
N GLY A 139 -8.50 -11.18 -2.30
CA GLY A 139 -7.63 -12.35 -2.12
C GLY A 139 -6.78 -12.73 -3.35
N ASP A 140 -6.91 -12.04 -4.48
CA ASP A 140 -6.07 -12.29 -5.66
C ASP A 140 -4.61 -11.93 -5.39
N THR A 141 -3.71 -12.52 -6.18
CA THR A 141 -2.27 -12.22 -6.13
C THR A 141 -1.85 -11.52 -7.42
N ILE A 142 -1.19 -10.36 -7.30
CA ILE A 142 -0.58 -9.63 -8.40
C ILE A 142 0.94 -9.78 -8.38
N LYS A 143 1.58 -9.55 -9.53
CA LYS A 143 3.04 -9.58 -9.62
C LYS A 143 3.65 -8.27 -9.12
N GLY A 144 4.67 -8.39 -8.28
CA GLY A 144 5.52 -7.27 -7.89
C GLY A 144 6.57 -6.99 -8.97
N LYS A 145 6.72 -5.72 -9.33
CA LYS A 145 7.82 -5.23 -10.15
C LYS A 145 8.83 -4.53 -9.25
N GLN A 146 10.10 -4.84 -9.43
CA GLN A 146 11.17 -4.15 -8.76
C GLN A 146 11.45 -2.83 -9.48
N LEU A 147 11.81 -1.78 -8.75
CA LEU A 147 12.46 -0.61 -9.32
C LEU A 147 13.74 -1.07 -10.03
N SER A 148 13.93 -0.62 -11.25
CA SER A 148 15.26 -0.65 -11.87
C SER A 148 16.17 0.18 -10.98
N SER A 149 17.06 -0.46 -10.22
CA SER A 149 18.02 0.26 -9.40
C SER A 149 18.86 1.18 -10.30
N LEU A 150 19.34 2.29 -9.77
CA LEU A 150 20.24 3.20 -10.50
C LEU A 150 21.42 2.44 -11.12
N SER A 151 21.86 1.35 -10.49
CA SER A 151 22.90 0.44 -11.05
C SER A 151 22.48 -0.17 -12.38
N ASN A 152 21.22 -0.52 -12.60
CA ASN A 152 20.75 -1.04 -13.88
C ASN A 152 20.73 0.03 -14.97
N ILE A 153 20.42 1.28 -14.60
CA ILE A 153 20.46 2.42 -15.51
C ILE A 153 21.92 2.73 -15.88
N THR A 154 22.81 2.76 -14.90
CA THR A 154 24.25 2.99 -15.12
C THR A 154 24.87 1.89 -15.99
N ASN A 155 24.50 0.63 -15.77
CA ASN A 155 24.97 -0.49 -16.61
C ASN A 155 24.45 -0.37 -18.05
N LYS A 156 23.21 0.07 -18.23
CA LYS A 156 22.64 0.28 -19.56
C LYS A 156 23.29 1.45 -20.29
N ILE A 157 23.58 2.54 -19.57
CA ILE A 157 24.34 3.68 -20.10
C ILE A 157 25.76 3.25 -20.50
N ASN A 158 26.46 2.50 -19.63
CA ASN A 158 27.80 1.99 -19.94
C ASN A 158 27.81 1.02 -21.13
N GLN A 159 26.75 0.26 -21.32
CA GLN A 159 26.59 -0.63 -22.48
C GLN A 159 26.40 0.18 -23.76
N LEU A 160 25.52 1.20 -23.74
CA LEU A 160 25.32 2.10 -24.89
C LEU A 160 26.58 2.88 -25.26
N LEU A 161 27.37 3.32 -24.26
CA LEU A 161 28.66 3.99 -24.51
C LEU A 161 29.71 3.06 -25.12
N LYS A 162 29.69 1.78 -24.72
CA LYS A 162 30.58 0.78 -25.35
C LYS A 162 30.19 0.50 -26.80
N ASP A 163 28.90 0.35 -27.06
CA ASP A 163 28.39 0.09 -28.42
C ASP A 163 28.69 1.28 -29.35
N SER A 164 28.51 2.51 -28.90
CA SER A 164 28.83 3.72 -29.68
C SER A 164 30.33 3.91 -29.93
N ASN A 165 31.20 3.49 -29.00
CA ASN A 165 32.66 3.52 -29.21
C ASN A 165 33.14 2.44 -30.15
N GLN A 166 32.46 1.30 -30.26
CA GLN A 166 32.79 0.27 -31.24
C GLN A 166 32.43 0.65 -32.67
N GLU A 167 31.32 1.35 -32.89
CA GLU A 167 30.95 1.86 -34.22
C GLU A 167 31.95 2.89 -34.73
N ASN A 168 32.46 3.79 -33.87
CA ASN A 168 33.45 4.79 -34.28
C ASN A 168 34.88 4.24 -34.54
N LEU A 169 35.17 2.99 -34.16
CA LEU A 169 36.47 2.33 -34.42
C LEU A 169 36.51 1.52 -35.71
N VAL A 170 35.37 1.33 -36.37
CA VAL A 170 35.25 0.56 -37.60
C VAL A 170 35.23 1.48 -38.84
N GLU A 171 35.16 2.80 -38.67
CA GLU A 171 35.09 3.80 -39.77
C GLU A 171 36.39 4.58 -40.00
N ASN A 172 37.53 4.11 -39.48
CA ASN A 172 38.87 4.68 -39.78
C ASN A 172 39.85 3.66 -40.37
#